data_b5fefdf018ae005260df75b2f8c93c18
#
_entry.id   b5fefdf018ae005260df75b2f8c93c18
#
_cell.length_a   1.000
_cell.length_b   1.000
_cell.length_c   1.000
_cell.angle_alpha   90.00
_cell.angle_beta   90.00
_cell.angle_gamma   90.00
#
_symmetry.space_group_name_H-M   'P 1'
#
loop_
_entity.id
_entity.type
_entity.pdbx_description
1 polymer ?
#
loop_
_entity_poly.entity_id
_entity_poly.type
_entity_poly.pdbx_seq_one_letter_code
_entity_poly.pdbx_strand_id
1 'polypeptide(L)'
;MEHRIERHVIKRKSQYYDVLNHFSHLTNNLYNHANFIVRQNFFNNLNEKGKSKYLSFYQMDKIIRRMDEENYQQLPKQTAQQTLKVLHQNWQSFFQSIKDYRNNSSKYKGRPKPPKYRKSGGRASIILTNQQCKIKNGYIYFPKIFEELTLPVYKAKQLTEVKIIPNTLGDFDIFVGYKIEINNDKTLNDNILSIDLGLDNFVTMTTNIGLTPILVNGKGLKAKNQYFNNQLLKCKLDLERCQNGIDYSKRKQIERLKKRGMMRNLYQSDIEQFNQLLSSNKANQNKQYMSKRMYHLYHKRHNQMMDYFHKVSKFIVDYCLEYDIPQVVIGHNRGQKQNSKLKHFVQIPVFKFIDILNYKLREHGILLYQIDESYTSGTSFLDNEYPNKTHYNKSRRVKRGLFKSGKGLLNSDVNGALQIMKKFDENIEVKFNSNYFNPIKTSNIQCFKASM
;
A
#
# COMPACT_ATOMS: atom_id res chain seq x y z
N MET A 1 11.97 19.00 8.67
CA MET A 1 12.24 17.59 9.09
C MET A 1 11.09 16.68 8.67
N GLU A 2 11.38 15.53 8.07
CA GLU A 2 10.38 14.52 7.69
C GLU A 2 10.64 13.17 8.35
N HIS A 3 9.56 12.39 8.55
CA HIS A 3 9.64 11.04 9.09
C HIS A 3 9.90 10.04 7.98
N ARG A 4 10.81 9.10 8.23
CA ARG A 4 11.15 7.97 7.36
C ARG A 4 11.14 6.67 8.15
N ILE A 5 11.04 5.56 7.44
CA ILE A 5 11.01 4.23 8.04
C ILE A 5 11.96 3.31 7.28
N GLU A 6 12.84 2.62 8.00
CA GLU A 6 13.55 1.44 7.50
C GLU A 6 12.86 0.16 7.98
N ARG A 7 12.76 -0.84 7.11
CA ARG A 7 12.14 -2.13 7.42
C ARG A 7 13.17 -3.24 7.43
N HIS A 8 13.20 -4.01 8.51
CA HIS A 8 13.98 -5.23 8.66
C HIS A 8 13.05 -6.41 8.92
N VAL A 9 13.52 -7.66 8.67
CA VAL A 9 12.70 -8.86 8.87
C VAL A 9 13.48 -9.87 9.71
N ILE A 10 12.91 -10.28 10.83
CA ILE A 10 13.40 -11.39 11.65
C ILE A 10 12.57 -12.62 11.29
N LYS A 11 13.23 -13.59 10.67
CA LYS A 11 12.61 -14.87 10.30
C LYS A 11 12.50 -15.80 11.49
N ARG A 12 11.60 -16.80 11.44
CA ARG A 12 11.41 -17.82 12.47
C ARG A 12 12.68 -18.60 12.84
N LYS A 13 13.66 -18.69 11.94
CA LYS A 13 14.94 -19.38 12.17
C LYS A 13 15.99 -18.50 12.87
N SER A 14 15.69 -17.22 13.10
CA SER A 14 16.59 -16.30 13.80
C SER A 14 16.65 -16.65 15.28
N GLN A 15 17.82 -16.55 15.88
CA GLN A 15 18.02 -16.68 17.33
C GLN A 15 17.15 -15.73 18.14
N TYR A 16 16.82 -14.55 17.62
CA TYR A 16 15.98 -13.55 18.29
C TYR A 16 14.48 -13.80 18.17
N TYR A 17 14.07 -14.87 17.45
CA TYR A 17 12.64 -15.09 17.17
C TYR A 17 11.85 -15.38 18.44
N ASP A 18 12.36 -16.24 19.29
CA ASP A 18 11.62 -16.73 20.47
C ASP A 18 11.40 -15.63 21.49
N VAL A 19 12.41 -14.79 21.75
CA VAL A 19 12.27 -13.63 22.63
C VAL A 19 11.26 -12.61 22.07
N LEU A 20 11.27 -12.31 20.78
CA LEU A 20 10.28 -11.43 20.16
C LEU A 20 8.88 -12.05 20.19
N ASN A 21 8.77 -13.34 20.00
CA ASN A 21 7.50 -14.05 20.07
C ASN A 21 6.91 -13.99 21.48
N HIS A 22 7.73 -14.24 22.51
CA HIS A 22 7.33 -14.13 23.91
C HIS A 22 6.78 -12.74 24.24
N PHE A 23 7.54 -11.68 23.98
CA PHE A 23 7.08 -10.29 24.24
C PHE A 23 5.87 -9.89 23.42
N SER A 24 5.70 -10.42 22.21
CA SER A 24 4.53 -10.18 21.39
C SER A 24 3.25 -10.81 21.97
N HIS A 25 3.36 -11.97 22.62
CA HIS A 25 2.27 -12.61 23.39
C HIS A 25 1.95 -11.81 24.66
N LEU A 26 2.94 -11.41 25.45
CA LEU A 26 2.74 -10.56 26.63
C LEU A 26 2.03 -9.26 26.28
N THR A 27 2.44 -8.60 25.18
CA THR A 27 1.80 -7.37 24.69
C THR A 27 0.34 -7.61 24.29
N ASN A 28 0.03 -8.77 23.69
CA ASN A 28 -1.35 -9.14 23.34
C ASN A 28 -2.21 -9.37 24.59
N ASN A 29 -1.68 -10.08 25.59
CA ASN A 29 -2.35 -10.40 26.82
C ASN A 29 -2.61 -9.13 27.64
N LEU A 30 -1.60 -8.27 27.81
CA LEU A 30 -1.74 -6.99 28.48
C LEU A 30 -2.81 -6.10 27.83
N TYR A 31 -2.85 -6.02 26.49
CA TYR A 31 -3.90 -5.28 25.78
C TYR A 31 -5.30 -5.82 26.11
N ASN A 32 -5.48 -7.15 26.10
CA ASN A 32 -6.77 -7.77 26.37
C ASN A 32 -7.20 -7.57 27.83
N HIS A 33 -6.29 -7.74 28.78
CA HIS A 33 -6.56 -7.51 30.20
C HIS A 33 -6.93 -6.05 30.47
N ALA A 34 -6.14 -5.11 29.95
CA ALA A 34 -6.45 -3.69 30.07
C ALA A 34 -7.81 -3.34 29.43
N ASN A 35 -8.11 -3.90 28.25
CA ASN A 35 -9.40 -3.70 27.59
C ASN A 35 -10.56 -4.29 28.40
N PHE A 36 -10.36 -5.41 29.09
CA PHE A 36 -11.35 -5.96 30.01
C PHE A 36 -11.67 -4.96 31.14
N ILE A 37 -10.64 -4.44 31.81
CA ILE A 37 -10.80 -3.46 32.91
C ILE A 37 -11.54 -2.22 32.41
N VAL A 38 -11.13 -1.66 31.26
CA VAL A 38 -11.78 -0.47 30.70
C VAL A 38 -13.24 -0.75 30.32
N ARG A 39 -13.52 -1.92 29.73
CA ARG A 39 -14.90 -2.32 29.37
C ARG A 39 -15.77 -2.50 30.60
N GLN A 40 -15.28 -3.20 31.63
CA GLN A 40 -16.01 -3.36 32.88
C GLN A 40 -16.33 -2.01 33.51
N ASN A 41 -15.35 -1.11 33.59
CA ASN A 41 -15.56 0.22 34.13
C ASN A 41 -16.56 1.04 33.30
N PHE A 42 -16.46 0.96 31.94
CA PHE A 42 -17.33 1.73 31.06
C PHE A 42 -18.78 1.24 31.06
N PHE A 43 -19.02 -0.08 31.11
CA PHE A 43 -20.36 -0.65 31.00
C PHE A 43 -21.04 -0.87 32.34
N ASN A 44 -20.29 -1.11 33.44
CA ASN A 44 -20.86 -1.43 34.75
C ASN A 44 -20.95 -0.21 35.66
N ASN A 45 -20.10 0.80 35.47
CA ASN A 45 -20.10 2.00 36.32
C ASN A 45 -20.82 3.15 35.60
N LEU A 46 -22.15 3.14 35.69
CA LEU A 46 -22.95 4.30 35.36
C LEU A 46 -22.93 5.25 36.59
N ASN A 47 -22.63 6.53 36.37
CA ASN A 47 -22.78 7.51 37.43
C ASN A 47 -24.28 7.78 37.70
N GLU A 48 -24.60 8.52 38.75
CA GLU A 48 -25.98 8.90 39.17
C GLU A 48 -26.79 9.57 38.04
N LYS A 49 -26.10 10.12 37.00
CA LYS A 49 -26.70 10.72 35.80
C LYS A 49 -26.80 9.76 34.63
N GLY A 50 -26.60 8.45 34.84
CA GLY A 50 -26.60 7.43 33.75
C GLY A 50 -25.46 7.55 32.75
N LYS A 51 -24.38 8.29 33.03
CA LYS A 51 -23.22 8.45 32.16
C LYS A 51 -22.13 7.46 32.54
N SER A 52 -21.64 6.72 31.57
CA SER A 52 -20.50 5.80 31.69
C SER A 52 -19.23 6.58 32.03
N LYS A 53 -18.44 6.07 32.97
CA LYS A 53 -17.14 6.65 33.35
C LYS A 53 -16.03 5.94 32.53
N TYR A 54 -15.39 6.68 31.64
CA TYR A 54 -14.24 6.19 30.90
C TYR A 54 -12.95 6.40 31.72
N LEU A 55 -12.06 5.38 31.71
CA LEU A 55 -10.75 5.49 32.36
C LEU A 55 -9.75 6.18 31.41
N SER A 56 -9.13 7.26 31.90
CA SER A 56 -8.01 7.89 31.20
C SER A 56 -6.79 6.94 31.14
N PHE A 57 -5.84 7.23 30.25
CA PHE A 57 -4.59 6.48 30.18
C PHE A 57 -3.88 6.37 31.53
N TYR A 58 -3.77 7.46 32.28
CA TYR A 58 -3.09 7.50 33.59
C TYR A 58 -3.81 6.68 34.66
N GLN A 59 -5.14 6.73 34.67
CA GLN A 59 -5.94 5.91 35.60
C GLN A 59 -5.79 4.43 35.28
N MET A 60 -5.82 4.03 34.00
CA MET A 60 -5.65 2.67 33.55
C MET A 60 -4.24 2.13 33.89
N ASP A 61 -3.18 2.90 33.62
CA ASP A 61 -1.80 2.55 33.96
C ASP A 61 -1.63 2.38 35.48
N LYS A 62 -2.23 3.29 36.30
CA LYS A 62 -2.19 3.20 37.74
C LYS A 62 -2.91 1.96 38.29
N ILE A 63 -4.07 1.60 37.74
CA ILE A 63 -4.84 0.42 38.13
C ILE A 63 -4.04 -0.85 37.83
N ILE A 64 -3.54 -1.00 36.60
CA ILE A 64 -2.81 -2.20 36.17
C ILE A 64 -1.54 -2.40 36.98
N ARG A 65 -0.82 -1.33 37.28
CA ARG A 65 0.37 -1.40 38.16
C ARG A 65 0.04 -1.81 39.57
N ARG A 66 -1.09 -1.35 40.11
CA ARG A 66 -1.54 -1.72 41.47
C ARG A 66 -2.03 -3.16 41.56
N MET A 67 -2.52 -3.72 40.46
CA MET A 67 -2.94 -5.12 40.40
C MET A 67 -1.76 -6.08 40.25
N ASP A 68 -0.53 -5.56 40.16
CA ASP A 68 0.72 -6.32 39.96
C ASP A 68 0.61 -7.29 38.78
N GLU A 69 0.07 -6.81 37.67
CA GLU A 69 -0.28 -7.60 36.50
C GLU A 69 0.97 -8.16 35.84
N GLU A 70 1.08 -9.50 35.76
CA GLU A 70 2.26 -10.24 35.36
C GLU A 70 2.76 -9.86 33.94
N ASN A 71 1.86 -9.71 32.96
CA ASN A 71 2.26 -9.33 31.61
C ASN A 71 2.78 -7.89 31.54
N TYR A 72 2.35 -7.00 32.45
CA TYR A 72 2.88 -5.64 32.57
C TYR A 72 4.28 -5.65 33.16
N GLN A 73 4.52 -6.49 34.20
CA GLN A 73 5.80 -6.57 34.91
C GLN A 73 6.91 -7.18 34.04
N GLN A 74 6.57 -8.18 33.24
CA GLN A 74 7.54 -8.86 32.36
C GLN A 74 7.92 -8.02 31.12
N LEU A 75 7.13 -7.01 30.75
CA LEU A 75 7.45 -6.12 29.62
C LEU A 75 8.36 -4.98 30.07
N PRO A 76 9.24 -4.46 29.18
CA PRO A 76 9.91 -3.18 29.41
C PRO A 76 8.85 -2.10 29.71
N LYS A 77 9.02 -1.38 30.81
CA LYS A 77 8.01 -0.43 31.35
C LYS A 77 7.41 0.50 30.28
N GLN A 78 8.26 1.10 29.44
CA GLN A 78 7.77 1.99 28.38
C GLN A 78 6.98 1.21 27.30
N THR A 79 7.35 -0.04 26.99
CA THR A 79 6.61 -0.89 26.04
C THR A 79 5.23 -1.25 26.58
N ALA A 80 5.12 -1.60 27.86
CA ALA A 80 3.83 -1.82 28.52
C ALA A 80 2.96 -0.54 28.43
N GLN A 81 3.51 0.62 28.76
CA GLN A 81 2.81 1.91 28.65
C GLN A 81 2.39 2.21 27.20
N GLN A 82 3.22 1.92 26.19
CA GLN A 82 2.84 2.10 24.78
C GLN A 82 1.65 1.19 24.40
N THR A 83 1.61 -0.04 24.93
CA THR A 83 0.46 -0.94 24.73
C THR A 83 -0.84 -0.34 25.28
N LEU A 84 -0.79 0.24 26.48
CA LEU A 84 -1.93 0.92 27.09
C LEU A 84 -2.32 2.20 26.34
N LYS A 85 -1.36 2.95 25.81
CA LYS A 85 -1.62 4.13 24.93
C LYS A 85 -2.36 3.72 23.66
N VAL A 86 -1.97 2.61 23.02
CA VAL A 86 -2.67 2.10 21.83
C VAL A 86 -4.12 1.75 22.17
N LEU A 87 -4.38 1.11 23.31
CA LEU A 87 -5.74 0.83 23.76
C LEU A 87 -6.53 2.11 23.99
N HIS A 88 -5.94 3.08 24.67
CA HIS A 88 -6.56 4.39 24.92
C HIS A 88 -6.94 5.10 23.63
N GLN A 89 -6.02 5.15 22.63
CA GLN A 89 -6.29 5.72 21.32
C GLN A 89 -7.45 5.00 20.59
N ASN A 90 -7.54 3.68 20.69
CA ASN A 90 -8.63 2.91 20.10
C ASN A 90 -9.99 3.29 20.72
N TRP A 91 -10.05 3.48 22.03
CA TRP A 91 -11.26 3.95 22.71
C TRP A 91 -11.61 5.39 22.34
N GLN A 92 -10.63 6.29 22.26
CA GLN A 92 -10.85 7.66 21.77
C GLN A 92 -11.40 7.69 20.35
N SER A 93 -10.83 6.87 19.46
CA SER A 93 -11.33 6.72 18.08
C SER A 93 -12.77 6.22 18.04
N PHE A 94 -13.14 5.29 18.93
CA PHE A 94 -14.52 4.83 19.09
C PHE A 94 -15.45 5.98 19.50
N PHE A 95 -15.08 6.78 20.50
CA PHE A 95 -15.90 7.91 20.94
C PHE A 95 -16.07 8.97 19.86
N GLN A 96 -15.01 9.29 19.11
CA GLN A 96 -15.10 10.20 17.97
C GLN A 96 -16.02 9.65 16.87
N SER A 97 -15.90 8.35 16.57
CA SER A 97 -16.76 7.69 15.59
C SER A 97 -18.24 7.69 16.02
N ILE A 98 -18.54 7.50 17.30
CA ILE A 98 -19.92 7.58 17.83
C ILE A 98 -20.46 9.01 17.73
N LYS A 99 -19.61 10.02 18.00
CA LYS A 99 -19.98 11.43 17.85
C LYS A 99 -20.28 11.77 16.38
N ASP A 100 -19.42 11.36 15.45
CA ASP A 100 -19.65 11.60 14.02
C ASP A 100 -20.87 10.80 13.50
N TYR A 101 -21.06 9.57 13.94
CA TYR A 101 -22.23 8.75 13.59
C TYR A 101 -23.56 9.39 13.97
N ARG A 102 -23.64 10.09 15.09
CA ARG A 102 -24.86 10.81 15.50
C ARG A 102 -25.24 11.92 14.51
N ASN A 103 -24.24 12.58 13.92
CA ASN A 103 -24.44 13.66 12.96
C ASN A 103 -24.52 13.19 11.49
N ASN A 104 -23.82 12.10 11.16
CA ASN A 104 -23.60 11.64 9.79
C ASN A 104 -23.73 10.11 9.68
N SER A 105 -24.86 9.53 10.07
CA SER A 105 -25.08 8.06 10.09
C SER A 105 -24.92 7.40 8.73
N SER A 106 -25.20 8.11 7.62
CA SER A 106 -25.10 7.63 6.24
C SER A 106 -23.68 7.27 5.79
N LYS A 107 -22.66 7.84 6.43
CA LYS A 107 -21.24 7.51 6.17
C LYS A 107 -20.85 6.10 6.67
N TYR A 108 -21.64 5.51 7.53
CA TYR A 108 -21.30 4.28 8.25
C TYR A 108 -22.17 3.12 7.78
N LYS A 109 -21.57 1.92 7.65
CA LYS A 109 -22.32 0.67 7.39
C LYS A 109 -23.16 0.19 8.58
N GLY A 110 -23.04 0.85 9.75
CA GLY A 110 -23.73 0.54 10.97
C GLY A 110 -23.12 1.26 12.18
N ARG A 111 -23.77 1.18 13.34
CA ARG A 111 -23.31 1.86 14.56
C ARG A 111 -21.90 1.41 14.95
N PRO A 112 -20.95 2.33 15.21
CA PRO A 112 -19.61 2.00 15.70
C PRO A 112 -19.65 1.18 16.98
N LYS A 113 -18.73 0.20 17.08
CA LYS A 113 -18.63 -0.70 18.24
C LYS A 113 -17.35 -0.42 19.02
N PRO A 114 -17.35 -0.61 20.35
CA PRO A 114 -16.16 -0.41 21.18
C PRO A 114 -15.04 -1.38 20.78
N PRO A 115 -13.77 -1.08 21.12
CA PRO A 115 -12.62 -1.91 20.78
C PRO A 115 -12.83 -3.37 21.19
N LYS A 116 -12.62 -4.30 20.25
CA LYS A 116 -12.74 -5.74 20.49
C LYS A 116 -11.51 -6.28 21.21
N TYR A 117 -11.68 -7.43 21.86
CA TYR A 117 -10.54 -8.24 22.30
C TYR A 117 -9.75 -8.75 21.09
N ARG A 118 -8.44 -8.81 21.24
CA ARG A 118 -7.56 -9.50 20.32
C ARG A 118 -7.69 -11.02 20.50
N LYS A 119 -7.28 -11.79 19.51
CA LYS A 119 -7.33 -13.24 19.57
C LYS A 119 -6.56 -13.76 20.80
N SER A 120 -7.16 -14.64 21.60
CA SER A 120 -6.48 -15.32 22.71
C SER A 120 -5.30 -16.13 22.17
N GLY A 121 -4.16 -16.09 22.87
CA GLY A 121 -2.90 -16.69 22.40
C GLY A 121 -2.36 -16.04 21.11
N GLY A 122 -2.89 -14.87 20.71
CA GLY A 122 -2.42 -14.13 19.57
C GLY A 122 -1.14 -13.35 19.86
N ARG A 123 -0.58 -12.73 18.82
CA ARG A 123 0.61 -11.88 18.89
C ARG A 123 0.22 -10.44 18.59
N ALA A 124 0.82 -9.49 19.30
CA ALA A 124 0.63 -8.06 19.08
C ALA A 124 1.95 -7.35 18.76
N SER A 125 1.84 -6.13 18.25
CA SER A 125 3.01 -5.31 17.95
C SER A 125 3.68 -4.82 19.22
N ILE A 126 5.00 -4.93 19.29
CA ILE A 126 5.85 -4.39 20.34
C ILE A 126 6.30 -3.01 19.88
N ILE A 127 6.10 -2.00 20.71
CA ILE A 127 6.48 -0.60 20.40
C ILE A 127 7.55 -0.17 21.39
N LEU A 128 8.71 0.20 20.85
CA LEU A 128 9.85 0.72 21.59
C LEU A 128 10.02 2.21 21.29
N THR A 129 10.25 2.99 22.33
CA THR A 129 10.50 4.44 22.19
C THR A 129 11.95 4.71 21.79
N ASN A 130 12.24 5.92 21.35
CA ASN A 130 13.60 6.39 21.07
C ASN A 130 14.53 6.35 22.29
N GLN A 131 13.99 6.31 23.52
CA GLN A 131 14.79 6.19 24.74
C GLN A 131 15.26 4.76 25.02
N GLN A 132 14.55 3.76 24.49
CA GLN A 132 14.85 2.35 24.69
C GLN A 132 15.86 1.80 23.70
N CYS A 133 15.94 2.36 22.51
CA CYS A 133 16.87 1.95 21.46
C CYS A 133 17.91 3.03 21.19
N LYS A 134 19.13 2.63 20.80
CA LYS A 134 20.23 3.55 20.51
C LYS A 134 20.79 3.25 19.13
N ILE A 135 21.10 4.29 18.34
CA ILE A 135 21.84 4.14 17.08
C ILE A 135 23.29 4.52 17.35
N LYS A 136 24.22 3.60 17.02
CA LYS A 136 25.67 3.81 17.12
C LYS A 136 26.37 3.03 16.00
N ASN A 137 27.34 3.66 15.34
CA ASN A 137 28.19 3.03 14.30
C ASN A 137 27.38 2.32 13.19
N GLY A 138 26.25 2.91 12.74
CA GLY A 138 25.43 2.31 11.69
C GLY A 138 24.58 1.12 12.13
N TYR A 139 24.45 0.88 13.44
CA TYR A 139 23.61 -0.17 14.01
C TYR A 139 22.63 0.41 15.02
N ILE A 140 21.42 -0.17 15.05
CA ILE A 140 20.46 0.05 16.14
C ILE A 140 20.60 -1.07 17.17
N TYR A 141 20.74 -0.66 18.43
CA TYR A 141 20.83 -1.54 19.61
C TYR A 141 19.51 -1.53 20.36
N PHE A 142 19.00 -2.70 20.64
CA PHE A 142 17.77 -2.91 21.41
C PHE A 142 18.07 -3.07 22.91
N PRO A 143 17.07 -2.92 23.80
CA PRO A 143 17.23 -3.24 25.22
C PRO A 143 17.80 -4.63 25.42
N LYS A 144 18.64 -4.86 26.45
CA LYS A 144 19.29 -6.15 26.75
C LYS A 144 18.31 -7.31 26.87
N ILE A 145 17.08 -7.05 27.33
CA ILE A 145 16.02 -8.05 27.42
C ILE A 145 15.65 -8.72 26.07
N PHE A 146 16.05 -8.12 24.95
CA PHE A 146 15.89 -8.69 23.59
C PHE A 146 17.16 -9.44 23.13
N GLU A 147 17.93 -10.02 24.07
CA GLU A 147 19.11 -10.88 23.80
C GLU A 147 20.14 -10.21 22.89
N GLU A 148 20.46 -8.95 23.19
CA GLU A 148 21.43 -8.14 22.44
C GLU A 148 21.10 -7.98 20.94
N LEU A 149 19.83 -8.05 20.58
CA LEU A 149 19.38 -7.81 19.21
C LEU A 149 19.99 -6.50 18.68
N THR A 150 20.68 -6.62 17.55
CA THR A 150 21.23 -5.49 16.80
C THR A 150 20.90 -5.62 15.32
N LEU A 151 20.64 -4.51 14.64
CA LEU A 151 20.35 -4.48 13.21
C LEU A 151 21.14 -3.35 12.56
N PRO A 152 21.68 -3.55 11.34
CA PRO A 152 22.28 -2.46 10.60
C PRO A 152 21.20 -1.45 10.20
N VAL A 153 21.51 -0.16 10.28
CA VAL A 153 20.65 0.93 9.78
C VAL A 153 21.45 1.80 8.80
N TYR A 154 20.82 2.14 7.68
CA TYR A 154 21.53 2.78 6.58
C TYR A 154 21.39 4.31 6.60
N LYS A 155 20.20 4.82 6.89
CA LYS A 155 19.90 6.26 6.87
C LYS A 155 19.42 6.81 8.21
N ALA A 156 19.04 5.96 9.15
CA ALA A 156 18.49 6.36 10.44
C ALA A 156 19.57 7.02 11.31
N LYS A 157 19.43 8.33 11.54
CA LYS A 157 20.31 9.10 12.47
C LYS A 157 19.54 9.50 13.73
N GLN A 158 18.37 10.11 13.58
CA GLN A 158 17.52 10.57 14.68
C GLN A 158 16.31 9.65 14.85
N LEU A 159 16.43 8.68 15.76
CA LEU A 159 15.39 7.71 16.04
C LEU A 159 14.13 8.36 16.62
N THR A 160 12.95 7.93 16.18
CA THR A 160 11.65 8.33 16.74
C THR A 160 10.99 7.21 17.51
N GLU A 161 10.81 6.06 16.89
CA GLU A 161 10.24 4.85 17.50
C GLU A 161 10.67 3.61 16.73
N VAL A 162 10.56 2.43 17.35
CA VAL A 162 10.70 1.15 16.68
C VAL A 162 9.43 0.33 16.90
N LYS A 163 8.87 -0.20 15.82
CA LYS A 163 7.72 -1.12 15.87
C LYS A 163 8.13 -2.50 15.39
N ILE A 164 7.93 -3.50 16.23
CA ILE A 164 8.14 -4.90 15.89
C ILE A 164 6.77 -5.53 15.70
N ILE A 165 6.43 -5.91 14.46
CA ILE A 165 5.08 -6.34 14.08
C ILE A 165 5.11 -7.79 13.59
N PRO A 166 4.35 -8.70 14.22
CA PRO A 166 4.22 -10.06 13.71
C PRO A 166 3.49 -10.05 12.37
N ASN A 167 4.09 -10.66 11.35
CA ASN A 167 3.49 -10.73 10.02
C ASN A 167 2.71 -12.03 9.79
N THR A 168 1.98 -12.11 8.67
CA THR A 168 1.13 -13.24 8.33
C THR A 168 1.90 -14.51 7.94
N LEU A 169 3.19 -14.42 7.65
CA LEU A 169 4.08 -15.58 7.44
C LEU A 169 4.55 -16.18 8.76
N GLY A 170 4.34 -15.45 9.85
CA GLY A 170 4.76 -15.84 11.19
C GLY A 170 6.13 -15.29 11.58
N ASP A 171 6.77 -14.49 10.72
CA ASP A 171 8.00 -13.77 11.01
C ASP A 171 7.66 -12.43 11.70
N PHE A 172 8.70 -11.64 12.03
CA PHE A 172 8.55 -10.27 12.55
C PHE A 172 9.10 -9.26 11.56
N ASP A 173 8.31 -8.24 11.26
CA ASP A 173 8.75 -7.02 10.57
C ASP A 173 9.14 -5.98 11.62
N ILE A 174 10.36 -5.45 11.54
CA ILE A 174 10.86 -4.38 12.40
C ILE A 174 10.89 -3.11 11.58
N PHE A 175 10.16 -2.11 12.02
CA PHE A 175 10.10 -0.79 11.42
C PHE A 175 10.84 0.20 12.31
N VAL A 176 11.96 0.70 11.81
CA VAL A 176 12.78 1.72 12.49
C VAL A 176 12.38 3.08 11.94
N GLY A 177 11.66 3.85 12.74
CA GLY A 177 11.23 5.22 12.41
C GLY A 177 12.30 6.25 12.79
N TYR A 178 12.61 7.17 11.88
CA TYR A 178 13.61 8.21 12.09
C TYR A 178 13.22 9.52 11.40
N LYS A 179 13.89 10.61 11.76
CA LYS A 179 13.74 11.91 11.11
C LYS A 179 14.93 12.20 10.20
N ILE A 180 14.64 12.85 9.08
CA ILE A 180 15.64 13.43 8.18
C ILE A 180 15.42 14.94 8.06
N GLU A 181 16.49 15.67 7.86
CA GLU A 181 16.45 17.06 7.42
C GLU A 181 16.28 17.07 5.90
N ILE A 182 15.44 17.96 5.40
CA ILE A 182 15.25 18.19 3.98
C ILE A 182 15.86 19.52 3.66
N ASN A 183 16.76 19.53 2.70
CA ASN A 183 17.31 20.76 2.15
C ASN A 183 16.33 21.32 1.12
N ASN A 184 15.72 22.46 1.42
CA ASN A 184 14.76 23.12 0.52
C ASN A 184 15.42 24.23 -0.33
N ASP A 185 16.76 24.35 -0.30
CA ASP A 185 17.49 25.49 -0.88
C ASP A 185 17.73 25.37 -2.40
N LYS A 186 16.97 24.55 -3.13
CA LYS A 186 17.08 24.54 -4.60
C LYS A 186 16.44 25.78 -5.18
N THR A 187 17.20 26.52 -5.96
CA THR A 187 16.69 27.55 -6.87
C THR A 187 15.70 26.90 -7.84
N LEU A 188 14.46 27.38 -7.82
CA LEU A 188 13.45 26.94 -8.78
C LEU A 188 13.85 27.48 -10.17
N ASN A 189 14.29 26.58 -11.04
CA ASN A 189 14.31 26.82 -12.47
C ASN A 189 13.02 26.31 -13.09
N ASP A 190 12.77 26.61 -14.37
CA ASP A 190 11.54 26.25 -15.10
C ASP A 190 11.61 24.84 -15.73
N ASN A 191 12.59 24.01 -15.35
CA ASN A 191 12.72 22.66 -15.87
C ASN A 191 11.65 21.75 -15.26
N ILE A 192 10.88 21.11 -16.11
CA ILE A 192 9.77 20.24 -15.71
C ILE A 192 9.94 18.85 -16.32
N LEU A 193 9.73 17.84 -15.50
CA LEU A 193 9.56 16.44 -15.92
C LEU A 193 8.08 16.08 -15.83
N SER A 194 7.45 15.70 -16.93
CA SER A 194 6.10 15.14 -16.92
C SER A 194 6.10 13.63 -17.04
N ILE A 195 5.18 13.00 -16.31
CA ILE A 195 5.06 11.54 -16.20
C ILE A 195 3.62 11.11 -16.53
N ASP A 196 3.49 10.22 -17.52
CA ASP A 196 2.27 9.45 -17.78
C ASP A 196 2.44 8.01 -17.27
N LEU A 197 1.43 7.48 -16.56
CA LEU A 197 1.44 6.15 -15.95
C LEU A 197 0.62 5.15 -16.76
N GLY A 198 1.28 4.11 -17.26
CA GLY A 198 0.66 3.07 -18.08
C GLY A 198 0.84 1.65 -17.53
N LEU A 199 0.38 0.66 -18.31
CA LEU A 199 0.52 -0.77 -18.00
C LEU A 199 1.68 -1.42 -18.76
N ASP A 200 1.83 -1.14 -20.04
CA ASP A 200 2.88 -1.74 -20.88
C ASP A 200 4.15 -0.89 -20.79
N ASN A 201 4.03 0.42 -20.83
CA ASN A 201 5.01 1.38 -20.36
C ASN A 201 4.54 1.85 -18.99
N PHE A 202 5.25 1.45 -17.93
CA PHE A 202 4.82 1.77 -16.56
C PHE A 202 4.95 3.26 -16.27
N VAL A 203 6.00 3.87 -16.79
CA VAL A 203 6.28 5.31 -16.72
C VAL A 203 6.72 5.78 -18.08
N THR A 204 6.11 6.85 -18.57
CA THR A 204 6.60 7.61 -19.73
C THR A 204 7.03 8.98 -19.26
N MET A 205 8.29 9.34 -19.53
CA MET A 205 8.93 10.57 -19.08
C MET A 205 9.17 11.50 -20.25
N THR A 206 8.75 12.77 -20.10
CA THR A 206 9.03 13.85 -21.07
C THR A 206 9.45 15.10 -20.31
N THR A 207 10.32 15.92 -20.92
CA THR A 207 10.79 17.18 -20.32
C THR A 207 10.53 18.35 -21.25
N ASN A 208 10.47 19.56 -20.70
CA ASN A 208 10.38 20.79 -21.49
C ASN A 208 11.74 21.25 -22.06
N ILE A 209 12.85 20.69 -21.60
CA ILE A 209 14.22 21.11 -21.95
C ILE A 209 14.82 20.33 -23.14
N GLY A 210 14.03 19.56 -23.87
CA GLY A 210 14.45 18.93 -25.13
C GLY A 210 15.14 17.57 -24.96
N LEU A 211 15.10 16.95 -23.79
CA LEU A 211 15.65 15.62 -23.59
C LEU A 211 14.77 14.56 -24.28
N THR A 212 15.39 13.53 -24.83
CA THR A 212 14.69 12.41 -25.48
C THR A 212 13.73 11.73 -24.51
N PRO A 213 12.44 11.54 -24.86
CA PRO A 213 11.48 10.87 -24.00
C PRO A 213 11.91 9.43 -23.65
N ILE A 214 11.60 9.01 -22.42
CA ILE A 214 11.95 7.69 -21.90
C ILE A 214 10.69 6.89 -21.57
N LEU A 215 10.64 5.64 -22.07
CA LEU A 215 9.58 4.67 -21.78
C LEU A 215 10.11 3.56 -20.87
N VAL A 216 9.67 3.53 -19.62
CA VAL A 216 10.03 2.48 -18.67
C VAL A 216 9.09 1.29 -18.82
N ASN A 217 9.63 0.13 -19.17
CA ASN A 217 8.85 -1.06 -19.50
C ASN A 217 8.10 -1.66 -18.30
N GLY A 218 6.76 -1.70 -18.35
CA GLY A 218 5.87 -2.31 -17.35
C GLY A 218 5.50 -3.77 -17.58
N LYS A 219 5.88 -4.37 -18.74
CA LYS A 219 5.48 -5.75 -19.11
C LYS A 219 5.92 -6.80 -18.09
N GLY A 220 7.11 -6.63 -17.49
CA GLY A 220 7.62 -7.51 -16.44
C GLY A 220 6.74 -7.50 -15.20
N LEU A 221 6.24 -6.32 -14.78
CA LEU A 221 5.31 -6.19 -13.67
C LEU A 221 3.96 -6.85 -13.97
N LYS A 222 3.46 -6.67 -15.19
CA LYS A 222 2.23 -7.31 -15.68
C LYS A 222 2.34 -8.85 -15.70
N ALA A 223 3.45 -9.39 -16.19
CA ALA A 223 3.71 -10.83 -16.22
C ALA A 223 3.79 -11.44 -14.80
N LYS A 224 4.49 -10.77 -13.86
CA LYS A 224 4.53 -11.18 -12.45
C LYS A 224 3.15 -11.20 -11.82
N ASN A 225 2.31 -10.21 -12.13
CA ASN A 225 0.94 -10.14 -11.62
C ASN A 225 0.04 -11.24 -12.21
N GLN A 226 0.20 -11.56 -13.48
CA GLN A 226 -0.52 -12.65 -14.14
C GLN A 226 -0.11 -14.02 -13.56
N TYR A 227 1.19 -14.24 -13.38
CA TYR A 227 1.71 -15.45 -12.71
C TYR A 227 1.13 -15.60 -11.29
N PHE A 228 1.13 -14.52 -10.51
CA PHE A 228 0.53 -14.52 -9.18
C PHE A 228 -0.96 -14.93 -9.22
N ASN A 229 -1.76 -14.35 -10.13
CA ASN A 229 -3.17 -14.68 -10.25
C ASN A 229 -3.40 -16.15 -10.60
N ASN A 230 -2.59 -16.71 -11.50
CA ASN A 230 -2.68 -18.13 -11.88
C ASN A 230 -2.32 -19.04 -10.70
N GLN A 231 -1.26 -18.72 -9.94
CA GLN A 231 -0.87 -19.50 -8.76
C GLN A 231 -1.90 -19.39 -7.63
N LEU A 232 -2.47 -18.18 -7.43
CA LEU A 232 -3.52 -17.96 -6.45
C LEU A 232 -4.78 -18.75 -6.77
N LEU A 233 -5.15 -18.81 -8.06
CA LEU A 233 -6.29 -19.61 -8.52
C LEU A 233 -6.06 -21.10 -8.22
N LYS A 234 -4.88 -21.63 -8.55
CA LYS A 234 -4.52 -23.03 -8.23
C LYS A 234 -4.63 -23.30 -6.73
N CYS A 235 -4.09 -22.42 -5.88
CA CYS A 235 -4.19 -22.60 -4.43
C CYS A 235 -5.64 -22.57 -3.93
N LYS A 236 -6.52 -21.75 -4.53
CA LYS A 236 -7.94 -21.71 -4.18
C LYS A 236 -8.66 -23.01 -4.57
N LEU A 237 -8.38 -23.53 -5.76
CA LEU A 237 -8.92 -24.80 -6.23
C LEU A 237 -8.48 -25.96 -5.33
N ASP A 238 -7.20 -26.04 -4.99
CA ASP A 238 -6.65 -27.06 -4.09
C ASP A 238 -7.34 -26.97 -2.71
N LEU A 239 -7.54 -25.76 -2.18
CA LEU A 239 -8.21 -25.56 -0.89
C LEU A 239 -9.66 -26.01 -0.92
N GLU A 240 -10.40 -25.70 -1.99
CA GLU A 240 -11.79 -26.14 -2.17
C GLU A 240 -11.90 -27.66 -2.24
N ARG A 241 -10.99 -28.32 -2.97
CA ARG A 241 -10.93 -29.79 -3.03
C ARG A 241 -10.69 -30.42 -1.66
N CYS A 242 -9.75 -29.87 -0.89
CA CYS A 242 -9.43 -30.38 0.46
C CYS A 242 -10.57 -30.18 1.48
N GLN A 243 -11.36 -29.12 1.34
CA GLN A 243 -12.36 -28.75 2.37
C GLN A 243 -13.73 -29.38 2.14
N ASN A 244 -14.14 -29.65 0.90
CA ASN A 244 -15.53 -29.96 0.58
C ASN A 244 -15.73 -31.28 -0.19
N GLY A 245 -14.69 -31.95 -0.65
CA GLY A 245 -14.82 -33.11 -1.56
C GLY A 245 -15.55 -32.78 -2.88
N ILE A 246 -15.69 -31.47 -3.20
CA ILE A 246 -16.51 -31.00 -4.30
C ILE A 246 -15.70 -30.97 -5.59
N ASP A 247 -16.21 -31.62 -6.63
CA ASP A 247 -15.70 -31.45 -7.98
C ASP A 247 -16.02 -30.04 -8.50
N TYR A 248 -15.01 -29.17 -8.46
CA TYR A 248 -15.09 -27.77 -8.90
C TYR A 248 -15.45 -27.64 -10.39
N SER A 249 -15.09 -28.64 -11.22
CA SER A 249 -15.43 -28.64 -12.64
C SER A 249 -16.94 -28.78 -12.83
N LYS A 250 -17.57 -29.65 -12.04
CA LYS A 250 -18.99 -29.89 -12.01
C LYS A 250 -19.79 -28.67 -11.54
N ARG A 251 -19.32 -28.01 -10.47
CA ARG A 251 -19.89 -26.74 -9.97
C ARG A 251 -19.86 -25.65 -11.03
N LYS A 252 -18.71 -25.46 -11.70
CA LYS A 252 -18.55 -24.43 -12.74
C LYS A 252 -19.42 -24.72 -13.97
N GLN A 253 -19.64 -25.98 -14.28
CA GLN A 253 -20.56 -26.42 -15.33
C GLN A 253 -21.99 -26.08 -14.96
N ILE A 254 -22.44 -26.40 -13.75
CA ILE A 254 -23.77 -26.09 -13.24
C ILE A 254 -24.02 -24.57 -13.21
N GLU A 255 -23.07 -23.76 -12.75
CA GLU A 255 -23.18 -22.29 -12.78
C GLU A 255 -23.30 -21.75 -14.22
N ARG A 256 -22.58 -22.36 -15.20
CA ARG A 256 -22.70 -22.00 -16.63
C ARG A 256 -24.06 -22.35 -17.19
N LEU A 257 -24.59 -23.55 -16.88
CA LEU A 257 -25.89 -23.99 -17.30
C LEU A 257 -27.00 -23.11 -16.71
N LYS A 258 -26.88 -22.73 -15.42
CA LYS A 258 -27.79 -21.78 -14.76
C LYS A 258 -27.82 -20.43 -15.44
N LYS A 259 -26.63 -19.87 -15.78
CA LYS A 259 -26.51 -18.59 -16.49
C LYS A 259 -27.10 -18.61 -17.90
N ARG A 260 -27.13 -19.75 -18.55
CA ARG A 260 -27.70 -19.92 -19.90
C ARG A 260 -29.19 -20.24 -19.90
N GLY A 261 -29.87 -20.27 -18.75
CA GLY A 261 -31.27 -20.63 -18.65
C GLY A 261 -31.58 -22.13 -18.95
N MET A 262 -30.54 -22.96 -19.03
CA MET A 262 -30.65 -24.38 -19.39
C MET A 262 -30.89 -25.31 -18.19
N MET A 263 -31.47 -24.82 -17.09
CA MET A 263 -31.78 -25.63 -15.89
C MET A 263 -32.78 -26.76 -16.17
N ARG A 264 -33.59 -26.66 -17.23
CA ARG A 264 -34.53 -27.70 -17.60
C ARG A 264 -33.90 -29.02 -18.07
N ASN A 265 -32.59 -28.99 -18.40
CA ASN A 265 -31.86 -30.16 -18.92
C ASN A 265 -30.97 -30.82 -17.85
N LEU A 266 -31.09 -30.43 -16.57
CA LEU A 266 -30.37 -31.03 -15.44
C LEU A 266 -31.26 -32.12 -14.81
N TYR A 267 -30.65 -33.30 -14.51
CA TYR A 267 -31.32 -34.31 -13.72
C TYR A 267 -31.65 -33.82 -12.32
N GLN A 268 -32.72 -34.31 -11.71
CA GLN A 268 -33.18 -33.94 -10.37
C GLN A 268 -32.04 -34.09 -9.33
N SER A 269 -31.28 -35.19 -9.44
CA SER A 269 -30.09 -35.44 -8.59
C SER A 269 -29.01 -34.37 -8.69
N ASP A 270 -28.79 -33.77 -9.86
CA ASP A 270 -27.80 -32.70 -10.06
C ASP A 270 -28.31 -31.39 -9.46
N ILE A 271 -29.61 -31.15 -9.46
CA ILE A 271 -30.26 -29.99 -8.83
C ILE A 271 -30.18 -30.10 -7.31
N GLU A 272 -30.42 -31.26 -6.75
CA GLU A 272 -30.30 -31.52 -5.31
C GLU A 272 -28.84 -31.38 -4.83
N GLN A 273 -27.89 -31.94 -5.56
CA GLN A 273 -26.49 -31.82 -5.29
C GLN A 273 -26.01 -30.34 -5.37
N PHE A 274 -26.53 -29.59 -6.34
CA PHE A 274 -26.25 -28.14 -6.45
C PHE A 274 -26.84 -27.36 -5.27
N ASN A 275 -28.06 -27.70 -4.83
CA ASN A 275 -28.69 -27.03 -3.69
C ASN A 275 -28.00 -27.37 -2.39
N GLN A 276 -27.52 -28.61 -2.18
CA GLN A 276 -26.67 -28.99 -1.05
C GLN A 276 -25.36 -28.24 -1.07
N LEU A 277 -24.71 -28.07 -2.24
CA LEU A 277 -23.51 -27.28 -2.43
C LEU A 277 -23.72 -25.80 -2.13
N LEU A 278 -24.87 -25.23 -2.51
CA LEU A 278 -25.23 -23.85 -2.18
C LEU A 278 -25.48 -23.67 -0.68
N SER A 279 -26.13 -24.61 -0.01
CA SER A 279 -26.42 -24.55 1.43
C SER A 279 -25.13 -24.70 2.25
N SER A 280 -24.25 -25.63 1.89
CA SER A 280 -22.93 -25.80 2.54
C SER A 280 -22.01 -24.58 2.33
N ASN A 281 -22.07 -23.96 1.15
CA ASN A 281 -21.34 -22.71 0.89
C ASN A 281 -21.86 -21.51 1.67
N LYS A 282 -23.19 -21.40 1.90
CA LYS A 282 -23.75 -20.32 2.74
C LYS A 282 -23.24 -20.41 4.19
N ALA A 283 -23.12 -21.60 4.73
CA ALA A 283 -22.55 -21.83 6.06
C ALA A 283 -21.04 -21.47 6.14
N ASN A 284 -20.30 -21.63 5.04
CA ASN A 284 -18.85 -21.40 4.96
C ASN A 284 -18.45 -20.03 4.36
N GLN A 285 -19.38 -19.25 3.82
CA GLN A 285 -19.11 -17.94 3.19
C GLN A 285 -18.45 -16.91 4.13
N ASN A 286 -18.51 -17.10 5.44
CA ASN A 286 -17.88 -16.23 6.44
C ASN A 286 -16.47 -16.64 6.87
N LYS A 287 -15.96 -17.78 6.38
CA LYS A 287 -14.60 -18.23 6.70
C LYS A 287 -13.72 -18.15 5.45
N GLN A 288 -13.13 -16.98 5.24
CA GLN A 288 -12.08 -16.82 4.24
C GLN A 288 -10.82 -17.55 4.71
N TYR A 289 -10.68 -18.82 4.35
CA TYR A 289 -9.50 -19.61 4.64
C TYR A 289 -8.38 -19.22 3.68
N MET A 290 -7.31 -18.68 4.22
CA MET A 290 -6.07 -18.44 3.47
C MET A 290 -5.02 -19.47 3.90
N SER A 291 -4.55 -20.29 2.95
CA SER A 291 -3.47 -21.23 3.20
C SER A 291 -2.12 -20.49 3.39
N LYS A 292 -1.16 -21.12 4.08
CA LYS A 292 0.21 -20.58 4.20
C LYS A 292 0.82 -20.27 2.82
N ARG A 293 0.58 -21.13 1.82
CA ARG A 293 1.05 -20.93 0.44
C ARG A 293 0.49 -19.65 -0.18
N MET A 294 -0.80 -19.33 0.06
CA MET A 294 -1.41 -18.08 -0.40
C MET A 294 -0.74 -16.87 0.26
N TYR A 295 -0.49 -16.90 1.57
CA TYR A 295 0.24 -15.82 2.25
C TYR A 295 1.63 -15.60 1.65
N HIS A 296 2.39 -16.68 1.38
CA HIS A 296 3.69 -16.58 0.70
C HIS A 296 3.59 -15.94 -0.69
N LEU A 297 2.58 -16.32 -1.48
CA LEU A 297 2.35 -15.72 -2.80
C LEU A 297 2.06 -14.22 -2.71
N TYR A 298 1.21 -13.79 -1.77
CA TYR A 298 0.91 -12.38 -1.55
C TYR A 298 2.17 -11.59 -1.14
N HIS A 299 2.96 -12.13 -0.21
CA HIS A 299 4.21 -11.50 0.22
C HIS A 299 5.25 -11.41 -0.92
N LYS A 300 5.44 -12.51 -1.67
CA LYS A 300 6.35 -12.53 -2.82
C LYS A 300 5.95 -11.47 -3.85
N ARG A 301 4.67 -11.43 -4.22
CA ARG A 301 4.14 -10.41 -5.14
C ARG A 301 4.36 -9.00 -4.61
N HIS A 302 4.03 -8.76 -3.35
CA HIS A 302 4.22 -7.44 -2.72
C HIS A 302 5.68 -7.00 -2.78
N ASN A 303 6.60 -7.85 -2.36
CA ASN A 303 8.03 -7.53 -2.36
C ASN A 303 8.56 -7.27 -3.78
N GLN A 304 8.13 -8.06 -4.77
CA GLN A 304 8.53 -7.85 -6.18
C GLN A 304 8.01 -6.54 -6.76
N MET A 305 6.77 -6.13 -6.38
CA MET A 305 6.23 -4.84 -6.78
C MET A 305 6.95 -3.68 -6.11
N MET A 306 7.23 -3.80 -4.80
CA MET A 306 7.95 -2.76 -4.07
C MET A 306 9.37 -2.58 -4.58
N ASP A 307 10.10 -3.67 -4.84
CA ASP A 307 11.44 -3.62 -5.45
C ASP A 307 11.42 -2.86 -6.79
N TYR A 308 10.46 -3.19 -7.66
CA TYR A 308 10.30 -2.50 -8.92
C TYR A 308 9.98 -1.00 -8.73
N PHE A 309 9.06 -0.65 -7.84
CA PHE A 309 8.71 0.74 -7.56
C PHE A 309 9.89 1.54 -6.98
N HIS A 310 10.66 0.93 -6.08
CA HIS A 310 11.85 1.57 -5.53
C HIS A 310 12.94 1.81 -6.57
N LYS A 311 13.12 0.88 -7.53
CA LYS A 311 14.06 1.03 -8.65
C LYS A 311 13.64 2.14 -9.60
N VAL A 312 12.36 2.11 -10.06
CA VAL A 312 11.84 3.15 -10.97
C VAL A 312 11.86 4.53 -10.31
N SER A 313 11.40 4.63 -9.06
CA SER A 313 11.40 5.92 -8.37
C SER A 313 12.82 6.46 -8.10
N LYS A 314 13.81 5.58 -7.84
CA LYS A 314 15.21 6.00 -7.73
C LYS A 314 15.72 6.51 -9.08
N PHE A 315 15.47 5.79 -10.17
CA PHE A 315 15.84 6.20 -11.52
C PHE A 315 15.29 7.60 -11.87
N ILE A 316 14.01 7.87 -11.55
CA ILE A 316 13.40 9.19 -11.79
C ILE A 316 14.11 10.28 -10.97
N VAL A 317 14.39 10.01 -9.69
CA VAL A 317 15.12 10.96 -8.83
C VAL A 317 16.52 11.24 -9.37
N ASP A 318 17.27 10.18 -9.71
CA ASP A 318 18.63 10.33 -10.25
C ASP A 318 18.60 11.14 -11.57
N TYR A 319 17.60 10.89 -12.43
CA TYR A 319 17.38 11.67 -13.65
C TYR A 319 17.09 13.15 -13.38
N CYS A 320 16.22 13.45 -12.42
CA CYS A 320 15.94 14.84 -12.04
C CYS A 320 17.16 15.55 -11.47
N LEU A 321 18.02 14.85 -10.74
CA LEU A 321 19.26 15.40 -10.18
C LEU A 321 20.30 15.67 -11.26
N GLU A 322 20.45 14.78 -12.23
CA GLU A 322 21.41 14.88 -13.33
C GLU A 322 21.11 16.08 -14.25
N TYR A 323 19.81 16.32 -14.54
CA TYR A 323 19.38 17.39 -15.45
C TYR A 323 18.85 18.63 -14.74
N ASP A 324 19.08 18.77 -13.44
CA ASP A 324 18.62 19.89 -12.61
C ASP A 324 17.13 20.21 -12.79
N ILE A 325 16.27 19.20 -12.60
CA ILE A 325 14.81 19.32 -12.74
C ILE A 325 14.20 19.45 -11.33
N PRO A 326 13.70 20.63 -10.94
CA PRO A 326 13.11 20.84 -9.61
C PRO A 326 11.63 20.45 -9.51
N GLN A 327 10.95 20.23 -10.64
CA GLN A 327 9.52 19.99 -10.69
C GLN A 327 9.18 18.74 -11.48
N VAL A 328 8.37 17.87 -10.87
CA VAL A 328 7.84 16.66 -11.50
C VAL A 328 6.32 16.75 -11.52
N VAL A 329 5.72 16.54 -12.67
CA VAL A 329 4.26 16.53 -12.86
C VAL A 329 3.83 15.13 -13.23
N ILE A 330 2.85 14.56 -12.53
CA ILE A 330 2.35 13.23 -12.80
C ILE A 330 0.85 13.20 -13.04
N GLY A 331 0.44 12.57 -14.14
CA GLY A 331 -0.97 12.37 -14.47
C GLY A 331 -1.57 11.26 -13.59
N HIS A 332 -2.73 11.54 -12.97
CA HIS A 332 -3.45 10.55 -12.22
C HIS A 332 -4.94 10.85 -12.07
N ASN A 333 -5.79 9.92 -12.48
CA ASN A 333 -7.25 10.01 -12.30
C ASN A 333 -7.68 9.31 -11.02
N ARG A 334 -8.27 10.07 -10.09
CA ARG A 334 -8.94 9.50 -8.91
C ARG A 334 -10.19 8.73 -9.37
N GLY A 335 -10.28 7.44 -9.00
CA GLY A 335 -11.45 6.60 -9.32
C GLY A 335 -11.36 5.82 -10.64
N GLN A 336 -10.38 6.04 -11.51
CA GLN A 336 -10.19 5.30 -12.77
C GLN A 336 -10.21 3.77 -12.60
N LYS A 337 -9.70 3.26 -11.46
CA LYS A 337 -9.70 1.83 -11.16
C LYS A 337 -11.06 1.28 -10.75
N GLN A 338 -11.96 2.10 -10.22
CA GLN A 338 -13.29 1.65 -9.75
C GLN A 338 -14.16 1.23 -10.92
N ASN A 339 -14.03 1.90 -12.07
CA ASN A 339 -14.80 1.65 -13.29
C ASN A 339 -14.07 0.78 -14.31
N SER A 340 -12.83 0.38 -14.04
CA SER A 340 -12.03 -0.40 -14.99
C SER A 340 -12.40 -1.88 -14.96
N LYS A 341 -12.78 -2.43 -16.13
CA LYS A 341 -12.96 -3.88 -16.36
C LYS A 341 -11.63 -4.64 -16.49
N LEU A 342 -10.49 -3.94 -16.57
CA LEU A 342 -9.15 -4.52 -16.72
C LEU A 342 -8.58 -4.97 -15.37
N LYS A 343 -8.81 -6.23 -14.99
CA LYS A 343 -8.36 -6.80 -13.71
C LYS A 343 -6.86 -6.57 -13.43
N HIS A 344 -6.01 -6.61 -14.45
CA HIS A 344 -4.57 -6.41 -14.30
C HIS A 344 -4.19 -4.98 -13.92
N PHE A 345 -4.91 -3.99 -14.42
CA PHE A 345 -4.73 -2.58 -14.09
C PHE A 345 -5.13 -2.27 -12.64
N VAL A 346 -6.27 -2.82 -12.20
CA VAL A 346 -6.79 -2.62 -10.85
C VAL A 346 -5.83 -3.13 -9.76
N GLN A 347 -5.05 -4.16 -10.07
CA GLN A 347 -4.20 -4.84 -9.09
C GLN A 347 -2.82 -4.20 -8.89
N ILE A 348 -2.40 -3.25 -9.73
CA ILE A 348 -1.12 -2.52 -9.53
C ILE A 348 -1.39 -1.32 -8.60
N PRO A 349 -0.77 -1.24 -7.42
CA PRO A 349 -1.02 -0.16 -6.46
C PRO A 349 -0.27 1.13 -6.86
N VAL A 350 -0.74 1.80 -7.92
CA VAL A 350 -0.13 3.00 -8.50
C VAL A 350 0.03 4.11 -7.46
N PHE A 351 -0.96 4.33 -6.57
CA PHE A 351 -0.84 5.31 -5.48
C PHE A 351 0.41 5.08 -4.62
N LYS A 352 0.70 3.80 -4.32
CA LYS A 352 1.89 3.48 -3.54
C LYS A 352 3.20 3.80 -4.26
N PHE A 353 3.21 3.70 -5.59
CA PHE A 353 4.34 4.18 -6.40
C PHE A 353 4.47 5.69 -6.32
N ILE A 354 3.36 6.44 -6.46
CA ILE A 354 3.34 7.91 -6.35
C ILE A 354 3.82 8.35 -4.96
N ASP A 355 3.38 7.68 -3.89
CA ASP A 355 3.85 7.97 -2.52
C ASP A 355 5.36 7.73 -2.37
N ILE A 356 5.87 6.61 -2.92
CA ILE A 356 7.30 6.29 -2.90
C ILE A 356 8.11 7.33 -3.70
N LEU A 357 7.63 7.72 -4.87
CA LEU A 357 8.27 8.74 -5.69
C LEU A 357 8.27 10.09 -4.96
N ASN A 358 7.14 10.50 -4.42
CA ASN A 358 6.98 11.78 -3.72
C ASN A 358 7.97 11.92 -2.56
N TYR A 359 8.04 10.93 -1.65
CA TYR A 359 8.96 11.07 -0.52
C TYR A 359 10.44 11.10 -0.94
N LYS A 360 10.81 10.37 -2.01
CA LYS A 360 12.19 10.38 -2.52
C LYS A 360 12.53 11.69 -3.21
N LEU A 361 11.64 12.26 -4.00
CA LEU A 361 11.82 13.57 -4.62
C LEU A 361 11.97 14.66 -3.56
N ARG A 362 11.11 14.64 -2.55
CA ARG A 362 11.16 15.59 -1.43
C ARG A 362 12.47 15.51 -0.62
N GLU A 363 13.09 14.34 -0.53
CA GLU A 363 14.43 14.18 0.11
C GLU A 363 15.49 15.06 -0.57
N HIS A 364 15.29 15.38 -1.85
CA HIS A 364 16.18 16.20 -2.66
C HIS A 364 15.61 17.60 -2.99
N GLY A 365 14.57 18.04 -2.33
CA GLY A 365 13.91 19.34 -2.57
C GLY A 365 13.16 19.44 -3.88
N ILE A 366 12.86 18.31 -4.55
CA ILE A 366 12.11 18.27 -5.82
C ILE A 366 10.61 18.16 -5.52
N LEU A 367 9.81 18.99 -6.17
CA LEU A 367 8.35 19.06 -5.97
C LEU A 367 7.63 18.07 -6.90
N LEU A 368 6.62 17.36 -6.37
CA LEU A 368 5.74 16.49 -7.17
C LEU A 368 4.32 17.05 -7.20
N TYR A 369 3.82 17.34 -8.40
CA TYR A 369 2.45 17.78 -8.65
C TYR A 369 1.64 16.64 -9.27
N GLN A 370 0.42 16.41 -8.74
CA GLN A 370 -0.50 15.40 -9.27
C GLN A 370 -1.62 16.13 -10.03
N ILE A 371 -1.74 15.83 -11.32
CA ILE A 371 -2.68 16.48 -12.24
C ILE A 371 -3.71 15.45 -12.72
N ASP A 372 -4.95 15.89 -12.88
CA ASP A 372 -5.99 15.07 -13.52
C ASP A 372 -5.66 14.85 -15.01
N GLU A 373 -5.53 13.58 -15.41
CA GLU A 373 -5.15 13.19 -16.79
C GLU A 373 -6.35 13.09 -17.76
N SER A 374 -7.54 13.59 -17.39
CA SER A 374 -8.72 13.55 -18.27
C SER A 374 -8.42 14.23 -19.60
N TYR A 375 -8.83 13.57 -20.69
CA TYR A 375 -8.69 14.04 -22.09
C TYR A 375 -7.26 14.06 -22.67
N THR A 376 -6.21 13.82 -21.91
CA THR A 376 -4.82 13.88 -22.39
C THR A 376 -4.50 12.82 -23.47
N SER A 377 -5.20 11.70 -23.48
CA SER A 377 -4.95 10.61 -24.42
C SER A 377 -5.52 10.79 -25.82
N GLY A 378 -6.39 11.76 -26.04
CA GLY A 378 -7.06 12.00 -27.34
C GLY A 378 -6.90 13.39 -27.88
N THR A 379 -6.18 14.28 -27.19
CA THR A 379 -5.83 15.64 -27.65
C THR A 379 -4.38 15.68 -28.12
N SER A 380 -4.05 16.57 -29.05
CA SER A 380 -2.73 16.65 -29.65
C SER A 380 -1.90 17.78 -29.06
N PHE A 381 -0.76 17.44 -28.46
CA PHE A 381 0.20 18.44 -27.99
C PHE A 381 0.85 19.21 -29.16
N LEU A 382 1.24 18.51 -30.22
CA LEU A 382 1.91 19.11 -31.38
C LEU A 382 1.01 20.11 -32.13
N ASP A 383 -0.31 19.88 -32.09
CA ASP A 383 -1.29 20.80 -32.71
C ASP A 383 -1.71 21.92 -31.74
N ASN A 384 -1.01 22.06 -30.63
CA ASN A 384 -1.23 23.06 -29.59
C ASN A 384 -2.63 22.99 -28.93
N GLU A 385 -3.29 21.83 -28.93
CA GLU A 385 -4.61 21.66 -28.33
C GLU A 385 -4.52 21.56 -26.80
N TYR A 386 -5.42 22.28 -26.12
CA TYR A 386 -5.59 22.10 -24.67
C TYR A 386 -6.40 20.82 -24.37
N PRO A 387 -6.02 19.95 -23.39
CA PRO A 387 -6.70 18.70 -23.12
C PRO A 387 -8.04 18.89 -22.41
N ASN A 388 -9.08 19.06 -23.22
CA ASN A 388 -10.48 19.20 -22.82
C ASN A 388 -11.40 18.33 -23.67
N LYS A 389 -12.70 18.34 -23.35
CA LYS A 389 -13.70 17.52 -24.05
C LYS A 389 -13.87 17.93 -25.51
N THR A 390 -13.72 19.20 -25.82
CA THR A 390 -13.94 19.81 -27.17
C THR A 390 -12.91 19.29 -28.17
N HIS A 391 -11.64 19.23 -27.78
CA HIS A 391 -10.54 18.81 -28.65
C HIS A 391 -10.30 17.28 -28.60
N TYR A 392 -11.02 16.55 -27.73
CA TYR A 392 -10.80 15.12 -27.57
C TYR A 392 -11.28 14.31 -28.77
N ASN A 393 -10.34 13.62 -29.45
CA ASN A 393 -10.63 12.75 -30.58
C ASN A 393 -9.93 11.40 -30.44
N LYS A 394 -10.72 10.36 -30.14
CA LYS A 394 -10.22 9.00 -29.95
C LYS A 394 -9.63 8.36 -31.20
N SER A 395 -10.06 8.76 -32.40
CA SER A 395 -9.60 8.20 -33.69
C SER A 395 -8.14 8.54 -34.00
N ARG A 396 -7.56 9.55 -33.35
CA ARG A 396 -6.13 9.90 -33.45
C ARG A 396 -5.18 8.80 -32.94
N ARG A 397 -5.66 7.90 -32.09
CA ARG A 397 -4.92 6.68 -31.72
C ARG A 397 -5.07 5.64 -32.84
N VAL A 398 -4.22 5.74 -33.88
CA VAL A 398 -4.25 4.91 -35.09
C VAL A 398 -4.03 3.43 -34.74
N LYS A 399 -3.08 3.15 -33.86
CA LYS A 399 -2.84 1.82 -33.27
C LYS A 399 -2.24 1.96 -31.86
N ARG A 400 -2.10 0.84 -31.15
CA ARG A 400 -1.51 0.87 -29.82
C ARG A 400 -0.10 1.46 -29.86
N GLY A 401 0.14 2.49 -29.06
CA GLY A 401 1.42 3.20 -28.99
C GLY A 401 1.66 4.23 -30.09
N LEU A 402 0.72 4.47 -31.02
CA LEU A 402 0.88 5.43 -32.10
C LEU A 402 -0.30 6.43 -32.12
N PHE A 403 0.05 7.71 -32.08
CA PHE A 403 -0.88 8.86 -32.13
C PHE A 403 -0.61 9.68 -33.38
N LYS A 404 -1.68 10.09 -34.07
CA LYS A 404 -1.62 10.92 -35.28
C LYS A 404 -2.01 12.36 -34.90
N SER A 405 -1.09 13.29 -35.09
CA SER A 405 -1.34 14.74 -35.05
C SER A 405 -1.42 15.31 -36.48
N GLY A 406 -1.81 16.57 -36.62
CA GLY A 406 -1.71 17.29 -37.88
C GLY A 406 -0.28 17.47 -38.36
N LYS A 407 0.69 17.50 -37.45
CA LYS A 407 2.13 17.69 -37.71
C LYS A 407 2.91 16.36 -37.84
N GLY A 408 2.28 15.19 -37.71
CA GLY A 408 2.95 13.91 -37.88
C GLY A 408 2.56 12.84 -36.84
N LEU A 409 3.34 11.76 -36.83
CA LEU A 409 3.12 10.61 -35.93
C LEU A 409 3.98 10.75 -34.67
N LEU A 410 3.37 10.50 -33.51
CA LEU A 410 4.03 10.54 -32.22
C LEU A 410 3.70 9.28 -31.41
N ASN A 411 4.56 8.89 -30.49
CA ASN A 411 4.21 7.86 -29.52
C ASN A 411 3.03 8.34 -28.65
N SER A 412 1.99 7.49 -28.49
CA SER A 412 0.75 7.90 -27.79
C SER A 412 0.96 8.20 -26.32
N ASP A 413 1.89 7.50 -25.64
CA ASP A 413 2.17 7.69 -24.22
C ASP A 413 3.05 8.94 -24.02
N VAL A 414 3.94 9.25 -24.99
CA VAL A 414 4.69 10.53 -25.03
C VAL A 414 3.73 11.71 -25.20
N ASN A 415 2.75 11.62 -26.14
CA ASN A 415 1.74 12.64 -26.28
C ASN A 415 0.93 12.84 -24.98
N GLY A 416 0.58 11.73 -24.30
CA GLY A 416 -0.12 11.79 -23.01
C GLY A 416 0.70 12.54 -21.96
N ALA A 417 1.99 12.25 -21.83
CA ALA A 417 2.87 12.93 -20.90
C ALA A 417 3.03 14.43 -21.22
N LEU A 418 3.17 14.78 -22.49
CA LEU A 418 3.21 16.20 -22.91
C LEU A 418 1.91 16.92 -22.59
N GLN A 419 0.76 16.28 -22.80
CA GLN A 419 -0.55 16.86 -22.46
C GLN A 419 -0.77 17.02 -20.95
N ILE A 420 -0.19 16.13 -20.13
CA ILE A 420 -0.15 16.29 -18.67
C ILE A 420 0.66 17.54 -18.30
N MET A 421 1.81 17.75 -18.95
CA MET A 421 2.63 18.93 -18.77
C MET A 421 1.86 20.21 -19.14
N LYS A 422 1.17 20.20 -20.28
CA LYS A 422 0.33 21.32 -20.72
C LYS A 422 -0.84 21.63 -19.79
N LYS A 423 -1.39 20.62 -19.13
CA LYS A 423 -2.41 20.83 -18.09
C LYS A 423 -1.87 21.47 -16.83
N PHE A 424 -0.60 21.27 -16.55
CA PHE A 424 0.07 21.90 -15.41
C PHE A 424 0.37 23.37 -15.71
N ASP A 425 0.88 23.64 -16.92
CA ASP A 425 1.15 24.98 -17.40
C ASP A 425 0.70 25.09 -18.88
N GLU A 426 -0.36 25.87 -19.14
CA GLU A 426 -0.95 26.01 -20.46
C GLU A 426 0.00 26.65 -21.48
N ASN A 427 0.87 27.54 -21.00
CA ASN A 427 1.81 28.31 -21.83
C ASN A 427 3.19 27.65 -21.92
N ILE A 428 3.34 26.40 -21.47
CA ILE A 428 4.64 25.75 -21.41
C ILE A 428 5.24 25.57 -22.81
N GLU A 429 6.45 26.06 -22.97
CA GLU A 429 7.26 25.82 -24.16
C GLU A 429 8.09 24.54 -24.00
N VAL A 430 8.04 23.68 -24.99
CA VAL A 430 8.82 22.44 -25.03
C VAL A 430 9.82 22.51 -26.16
N LYS A 431 11.11 22.37 -25.82
CA LYS A 431 12.17 22.23 -26.82
C LYS A 431 12.11 20.80 -27.39
N PHE A 432 12.17 20.68 -28.71
CA PHE A 432 12.22 19.38 -29.40
C PHE A 432 13.58 19.17 -30.02
N ASN A 433 14.16 17.98 -29.81
CA ASN A 433 15.32 17.52 -30.56
C ASN A 433 14.91 16.50 -31.65
N SER A 434 15.83 16.15 -32.54
CA SER A 434 15.59 15.18 -33.65
C SER A 434 15.15 13.81 -33.17
N ASN A 435 15.54 13.41 -31.95
CA ASN A 435 15.24 12.10 -31.35
C ASN A 435 13.95 12.09 -30.52
N TYR A 436 13.26 13.21 -30.39
CA TYR A 436 12.07 13.32 -29.56
C TYR A 436 10.93 12.38 -30.00
N PHE A 437 10.86 12.10 -31.31
CA PHE A 437 9.88 11.18 -31.90
C PHE A 437 10.25 9.70 -31.75
N ASN A 438 11.50 9.39 -31.38
CA ASN A 438 12.02 8.06 -31.16
C ASN A 438 12.36 7.83 -29.67
N PRO A 439 11.36 7.61 -28.81
CA PRO A 439 11.57 7.51 -27.37
C PRO A 439 12.46 6.31 -27.01
N ILE A 440 13.33 6.50 -26.04
CA ILE A 440 14.20 5.45 -25.49
C ILE A 440 13.35 4.46 -24.68
N LYS A 441 13.37 3.17 -25.05
CA LYS A 441 12.72 2.10 -24.29
C LYS A 441 13.74 1.46 -23.36
N THR A 442 13.50 1.55 -22.04
CA THR A 442 14.35 0.89 -21.05
C THR A 442 13.61 -0.24 -20.34
N SER A 443 14.21 -1.41 -20.32
CA SER A 443 13.77 -2.55 -19.49
C SER A 443 14.71 -2.78 -18.31
N ASN A 444 15.94 -2.26 -18.37
CA ASN A 444 16.97 -2.45 -17.35
C ASN A 444 17.23 -1.12 -16.63
N ILE A 445 16.49 -0.90 -15.55
CA ILE A 445 16.52 0.33 -14.76
C ILE A 445 17.86 0.51 -14.00
N GLN A 446 18.68 -0.54 -13.92
CA GLN A 446 19.98 -0.50 -13.22
C GLN A 446 21.13 0.09 -14.05
N CYS A 447 20.97 0.30 -15.34
CA CYS A 447 22.05 0.62 -16.28
C CYS A 447 21.98 2.01 -16.93
N PHE A 448 21.23 2.98 -16.37
CA PHE A 448 21.42 4.36 -16.79
C PHE A 448 22.52 5.02 -15.94
N LYS A 449 23.73 4.56 -16.09
CA LYS A 449 24.89 5.46 -16.07
C LYS A 449 24.93 6.00 -17.49
N ALA A 450 24.84 7.32 -17.62
CA ALA A 450 24.97 8.00 -18.88
C ALA A 450 26.15 7.42 -19.65
N SER A 451 25.88 6.71 -20.73
CA SER A 451 26.83 6.63 -21.82
C SER A 451 26.68 7.95 -22.56
N MET A 452 27.51 8.91 -22.15
CA MET A 452 27.89 10.00 -23.02
C MET A 452 28.56 9.46 -24.27
#